data_9902f6f8c3464e87930fe184c06a863c
#
_entry.id   9902f6f8c3464e87930fe184c06a863c
#
_cell.length_a   1.000
_cell.length_b   1.000
_cell.length_c   1.000
_cell.angle_alpha   90.00
_cell.angle_beta   90.00
_cell.angle_gamma   90.00
#
_symmetry.space_group_name_H-M   'P 1'
#
loop_
_entity.id
_entity.type
_entity.pdbx_description
1 polymer ?
#
loop_
_entity_poly.entity_id
_entity_poly.type
_entity_poly.pdbx_seq_one_letter_code
_entity_poly.pdbx_strand_id
1 'polypeptide(L)'
;LINLLDANATEWIDQLPITKTAPYSFIEGESTDKLISKLELAHYATADNCFVRMVEKYKLEKYSQEDQRKIMAVRYGMDISDFSISYPYTFAEDVSTEIMRKVSESGFLLSGVSVDVVPFREYVDTTLAVNLIGSVGPIYKDDWEDYKKKGYSFNDKVGKSGIEKWAEDYLRGTDGEITYRIDAKGNVISSSVTKEPVSGKTVMLTLDKNIQRKAQEALATTITGLRSTGGTAVAGAAVAVDINSGSVICAANYPTYDSATMGQNYDALLKDPNKPLTDRAFQGVYPIGSTIKPAVATAALENGLYQKGEIINCVHQYKYFADYQPKCMHRHGPITL
;
A
#
# COMPACT_ATOMS: atom_id res chain seq x y z
N LEU A 1 28.09 12.66 -6.96
CA LEU A 1 26.73 12.78 -6.47
C LEU A 1 26.63 12.37 -5.00
N ILE A 2 27.10 11.16 -4.58
CA ILE A 2 27.09 10.71 -3.18
C ILE A 2 27.69 11.75 -2.25
N ASN A 3 28.90 12.25 -2.55
CA ASN A 3 29.55 13.26 -1.74
C ASN A 3 28.75 14.58 -1.62
N LEU A 4 28.02 14.93 -2.66
CA LEU A 4 27.14 16.10 -2.64
C LEU A 4 25.96 15.89 -1.66
N LEU A 5 25.36 14.72 -1.66
CA LEU A 5 24.25 14.38 -0.77
C LEU A 5 24.73 14.23 0.67
N ASP A 6 25.82 13.49 0.90
CA ASP A 6 26.44 13.29 2.22
C ASP A 6 26.81 14.63 2.86
N ALA A 7 27.42 15.56 2.09
CA ALA A 7 27.79 16.89 2.58
C ALA A 7 26.59 17.77 2.98
N ASN A 8 25.39 17.45 2.49
CA ASN A 8 24.14 18.16 2.81
C ASN A 8 23.21 17.32 3.72
N ALA A 9 23.72 16.27 4.35
CA ALA A 9 22.96 15.34 5.20
C ALA A 9 21.67 14.82 4.54
N THR A 10 21.73 14.58 3.24
CA THR A 10 20.61 14.08 2.45
C THR A 10 20.81 12.58 2.22
N GLU A 11 19.80 11.82 2.57
CA GLU A 11 19.81 10.38 2.37
C GLU A 11 19.70 10.01 0.89
N TRP A 12 20.38 8.94 0.51
CA TRP A 12 20.28 8.33 -0.81
C TRP A 12 19.97 6.84 -0.68
N ILE A 13 19.39 6.25 -1.73
CA ILE A 13 18.87 4.90 -1.71
C ILE A 13 20.01 3.87 -1.71
N ASP A 14 20.18 3.19 -0.58
CA ASP A 14 21.12 2.10 -0.38
C ASP A 14 20.37 0.80 -0.10
N GLN A 15 20.24 -0.05 -1.11
CA GLN A 15 19.55 -1.34 -1.04
C GLN A 15 20.49 -2.53 -0.91
N LEU A 16 21.79 -2.28 -0.70
CA LEU A 16 22.77 -3.36 -0.53
C LEU A 16 22.68 -3.94 0.89
N PRO A 17 22.31 -5.23 1.07
CA PRO A 17 22.08 -5.84 2.37
C PRO A 17 23.40 -6.17 3.10
N ILE A 18 24.37 -5.26 3.07
CA ILE A 18 25.65 -5.34 3.75
C ILE A 18 25.86 -4.06 4.57
N THR A 19 26.44 -4.17 5.76
CA THR A 19 26.73 -3.02 6.61
C THR A 19 27.56 -1.95 5.90
N LYS A 20 27.37 -0.68 6.29
CA LYS A 20 28.08 0.45 5.64
C LYS A 20 29.56 0.53 5.98
N THR A 21 29.96 -0.05 7.10
CA THR A 21 31.34 -0.01 7.64
C THR A 21 31.85 -1.41 7.95
N ALA A 22 33.16 -1.59 7.88
CA ALA A 22 33.82 -2.84 8.29
C ALA A 22 33.81 -3.02 9.83
N PRO A 23 33.75 -4.26 10.36
CA PRO A 23 33.67 -5.51 9.61
C PRO A 23 32.32 -5.67 8.92
N TYR A 24 32.32 -6.13 7.66
CA TYR A 24 31.12 -6.28 6.89
C TYR A 24 30.31 -7.48 7.35
N SER A 25 29.01 -7.25 7.56
CA SER A 25 28.03 -8.28 7.87
C SER A 25 26.76 -8.04 7.10
N PHE A 26 25.94 -9.07 6.94
CA PHE A 26 24.61 -8.89 6.38
C PHE A 26 23.71 -8.13 7.38
N ILE A 27 22.83 -7.28 6.85
CA ILE A 27 21.87 -6.52 7.65
C ILE A 27 20.77 -7.50 8.09
N GLU A 28 20.52 -7.55 9.40
CA GLU A 28 19.52 -8.44 9.99
C GLU A 28 18.12 -8.11 9.48
N GLY A 29 17.38 -9.16 9.07
CA GLY A 29 16.02 -9.02 8.53
C GLY A 29 15.94 -8.76 7.02
N GLU A 30 17.07 -8.49 6.34
CA GLU A 30 17.09 -8.33 4.89
C GLU A 30 17.42 -9.64 4.17
N SER A 31 16.75 -9.88 3.03
CA SER A 31 17.03 -11.05 2.20
C SER A 31 18.33 -10.86 1.41
N THR A 32 19.26 -11.80 1.58
CA THR A 32 20.55 -11.82 0.86
C THR A 32 20.54 -12.67 -0.40
N ASP A 33 19.45 -13.41 -0.65
CA ASP A 33 19.37 -14.39 -1.74
C ASP A 33 19.56 -13.76 -3.13
N LYS A 34 18.98 -12.58 -3.35
CA LYS A 34 19.13 -11.84 -4.60
C LYS A 34 20.59 -11.42 -4.84
N LEU A 35 21.28 -10.95 -3.77
CA LEU A 35 22.67 -10.53 -3.84
C LEU A 35 23.56 -11.71 -4.18
N ILE A 36 23.46 -12.79 -3.41
CA ILE A 36 24.25 -14.01 -3.58
C ILE A 36 24.05 -14.60 -4.98
N SER A 37 22.80 -14.68 -5.44
CA SER A 37 22.47 -15.17 -6.78
C SER A 37 23.05 -14.28 -7.90
N LYS A 38 22.94 -12.95 -7.79
CA LYS A 38 23.49 -12.01 -8.78
C LYS A 38 25.02 -12.00 -8.84
N LEU A 39 25.67 -12.41 -7.76
CA LEU A 39 27.13 -12.56 -7.68
C LEU A 39 27.61 -13.96 -8.08
N GLU A 40 26.70 -14.88 -8.34
CA GLU A 40 26.99 -16.28 -8.66
C GLU A 40 27.81 -16.97 -7.55
N LEU A 41 27.51 -16.66 -6.30
CA LEU A 41 28.16 -17.22 -5.13
C LEU A 41 27.34 -18.37 -4.53
N ALA A 42 28.00 -19.20 -3.75
CA ALA A 42 27.33 -20.25 -2.98
C ALA A 42 26.43 -19.62 -1.89
N HIS A 43 25.31 -20.27 -1.58
CA HIS A 43 24.33 -19.78 -0.60
C HIS A 43 24.86 -19.51 0.81
N TYR A 44 26.02 -20.08 1.15
CA TYR A 44 26.72 -19.86 2.41
C TYR A 44 27.78 -18.74 2.34
N ALA A 45 27.83 -17.98 1.25
CA ALA A 45 28.79 -16.89 1.11
C ALA A 45 28.57 -15.83 2.21
N THR A 46 29.68 -15.33 2.77
CA THR A 46 29.64 -14.26 3.76
C THR A 46 29.52 -12.88 3.12
N ALA A 47 29.22 -11.86 3.91
CA ALA A 47 29.22 -10.47 3.44
C ALA A 47 30.57 -10.05 2.86
N ASP A 48 31.68 -10.50 3.48
CA ASP A 48 33.03 -10.25 2.96
C ASP A 48 33.26 -10.91 1.61
N ASN A 49 32.77 -12.15 1.40
CA ASN A 49 32.85 -12.81 0.09
C ASN A 49 32.07 -12.02 -0.97
N CYS A 50 30.89 -11.54 -0.62
CA CYS A 50 30.10 -10.69 -1.51
C CYS A 50 30.82 -9.38 -1.82
N PHE A 51 31.40 -8.73 -0.80
CA PHE A 51 32.15 -7.48 -0.96
C PHE A 51 33.33 -7.66 -1.95
N VAL A 52 34.19 -8.65 -1.73
CA VAL A 52 35.34 -8.95 -2.61
C VAL A 52 34.85 -9.21 -4.04
N ARG A 53 33.81 -10.02 -4.20
CA ARG A 53 33.26 -10.35 -5.54
C ARG A 53 32.69 -9.12 -6.25
N MET A 54 32.09 -8.18 -5.49
CA MET A 54 31.58 -6.91 -6.04
C MET A 54 32.73 -5.96 -6.44
N VAL A 55 33.84 -5.92 -5.69
CA VAL A 55 35.05 -5.16 -6.08
C VAL A 55 35.51 -5.61 -7.46
N GLU A 56 35.63 -6.92 -7.66
CA GLU A 56 36.04 -7.51 -8.95
C GLU A 56 35.01 -7.21 -10.07
N LYS A 57 33.72 -7.49 -9.79
CA LYS A 57 32.63 -7.30 -10.78
C LYS A 57 32.55 -5.87 -11.29
N TYR A 58 32.66 -4.90 -10.39
CA TYR A 58 32.53 -3.49 -10.72
C TYR A 58 33.86 -2.76 -10.95
N LYS A 59 34.99 -3.48 -10.85
CA LYS A 59 36.37 -2.96 -11.08
C LYS A 59 36.69 -1.79 -10.17
N LEU A 60 36.54 -1.99 -8.85
CA LEU A 60 36.64 -0.93 -7.85
C LEU A 60 37.97 -0.90 -7.09
N GLU A 61 38.96 -1.67 -7.49
CA GLU A 61 40.24 -1.86 -6.79
C GLU A 61 41.00 -0.55 -6.52
N LYS A 62 40.78 0.46 -7.35
CA LYS A 62 41.43 1.77 -7.26
C LYS A 62 40.82 2.74 -6.22
N TYR A 63 39.67 2.39 -5.67
CA TYR A 63 38.96 3.24 -4.72
C TYR A 63 39.23 2.83 -3.28
N SER A 64 39.05 3.77 -2.33
CA SER A 64 39.07 3.45 -0.90
C SER A 64 37.98 2.45 -0.54
N GLN A 65 38.13 1.70 0.53
CA GLN A 65 37.15 0.71 0.98
C GLN A 65 35.79 1.35 1.27
N GLU A 66 35.76 2.56 1.79
CA GLU A 66 34.54 3.33 2.00
C GLU A 66 33.86 3.70 0.68
N ASP A 67 34.63 4.21 -0.30
CA ASP A 67 34.09 4.55 -1.62
C ASP A 67 33.64 3.28 -2.38
N GLN A 68 34.40 2.18 -2.25
CA GLN A 68 33.98 0.89 -2.81
C GLN A 68 32.59 0.52 -2.33
N ARG A 69 32.34 0.57 -1.00
CA ARG A 69 31.03 0.24 -0.42
C ARG A 69 29.90 1.15 -0.94
N LYS A 70 30.16 2.46 -1.05
CA LYS A 70 29.20 3.42 -1.58
C LYS A 70 28.87 3.16 -3.06
N ILE A 71 29.90 2.94 -3.89
CA ILE A 71 29.73 2.66 -5.32
C ILE A 71 29.01 1.32 -5.53
N MET A 72 29.33 0.30 -4.74
CA MET A 72 28.67 -1.01 -4.79
C MET A 72 27.17 -0.90 -4.53
N ALA A 73 26.75 -0.08 -3.55
CA ALA A 73 25.34 0.10 -3.23
C ALA A 73 24.55 0.64 -4.43
N VAL A 74 25.09 1.67 -5.08
CA VAL A 74 24.47 2.24 -6.28
C VAL A 74 24.45 1.25 -7.44
N ARG A 75 25.57 0.58 -7.71
CA ARG A 75 25.65 -0.41 -8.80
C ARG A 75 24.72 -1.59 -8.57
N TYR A 76 24.63 -2.06 -7.34
CA TYR A 76 23.69 -3.11 -6.98
C TYR A 76 22.23 -2.65 -7.14
N GLY A 77 21.90 -1.45 -6.65
CA GLY A 77 20.57 -0.86 -6.86
C GLY A 77 20.18 -0.76 -8.35
N MET A 78 21.11 -0.30 -9.18
CA MET A 78 20.93 -0.29 -10.64
C MET A 78 20.72 -1.70 -11.21
N ASP A 79 21.50 -2.69 -10.76
CA ASP A 79 21.41 -4.08 -11.23
C ASP A 79 20.07 -4.74 -10.87
N ILE A 80 19.48 -4.40 -9.70
CA ILE A 80 18.22 -5.00 -9.25
C ILE A 80 16.98 -4.29 -9.78
N SER A 81 17.11 -3.02 -10.23
CA SER A 81 16.04 -2.22 -10.80
C SER A 81 15.97 -2.27 -12.32
N ASP A 82 16.75 -3.15 -12.97
CA ASP A 82 16.83 -3.28 -14.43
C ASP A 82 17.11 -1.92 -15.14
N PHE A 83 18.02 -1.14 -14.53
CA PHE A 83 18.41 0.19 -15.00
C PHE A 83 18.74 0.20 -16.51
N SER A 84 18.11 1.13 -17.22
CA SER A 84 18.36 1.39 -18.64
C SER A 84 18.04 2.84 -19.00
N ILE A 85 18.27 3.23 -20.25
CA ILE A 85 17.87 4.56 -20.74
C ILE A 85 16.37 4.80 -20.58
N SER A 86 15.55 3.76 -20.75
CA SER A 86 14.09 3.84 -20.62
C SER A 86 13.62 3.68 -19.18
N TYR A 87 14.46 3.18 -18.28
CA TYR A 87 14.16 2.93 -16.88
C TYR A 87 15.27 3.53 -16.01
N PRO A 88 15.22 4.84 -15.71
CA PRO A 88 16.22 5.51 -14.91
C PRO A 88 16.21 4.96 -13.48
N TYR A 89 17.38 4.87 -12.86
CA TYR A 89 17.55 4.48 -11.48
C TYR A 89 17.29 5.68 -10.56
N THR A 90 16.34 5.56 -9.64
CA THR A 90 16.09 6.57 -8.62
C THR A 90 17.20 6.48 -7.57
N PHE A 91 18.03 7.51 -7.51
CA PHE A 91 19.19 7.58 -6.62
C PHE A 91 18.85 8.13 -5.23
N ALA A 92 17.99 9.15 -5.18
CA ALA A 92 17.48 9.74 -3.95
C ALA A 92 16.07 10.29 -4.20
N GLU A 93 15.25 10.32 -3.17
CA GLU A 93 13.89 10.88 -3.18
C GLU A 93 13.80 12.03 -2.17
N ASP A 94 12.80 12.89 -2.34
CA ASP A 94 12.49 14.03 -1.44
C ASP A 94 13.69 14.95 -1.17
N VAL A 95 14.49 15.21 -2.20
CA VAL A 95 15.65 16.09 -2.09
C VAL A 95 15.24 17.56 -1.99
N SER A 96 15.96 18.34 -1.19
CA SER A 96 15.68 19.76 -1.03
C SER A 96 15.87 20.56 -2.33
N THR A 97 15.18 21.69 -2.44
CA THR A 97 15.33 22.61 -3.59
C THR A 97 16.77 23.10 -3.77
N GLU A 98 17.54 23.19 -2.67
CA GLU A 98 18.96 23.55 -2.71
C GLU A 98 19.80 22.46 -3.40
N ILE A 99 19.56 21.20 -3.08
CA ILE A 99 20.23 20.04 -3.73
C ILE A 99 19.82 19.97 -5.18
N MET A 100 18.53 20.11 -5.48
CA MET A 100 18.02 20.13 -6.85
C MET A 100 18.77 21.19 -7.68
N ARG A 101 18.95 22.41 -7.14
CA ARG A 101 19.70 23.48 -7.80
C ARG A 101 21.17 23.10 -8.00
N LYS A 102 21.85 22.58 -6.95
CA LYS A 102 23.25 22.14 -7.03
C LYS A 102 23.48 21.04 -8.06
N VAL A 103 22.58 20.06 -8.14
CA VAL A 103 22.65 18.99 -9.15
C VAL A 103 22.48 19.57 -10.55
N SER A 104 21.50 20.46 -10.75
CA SER A 104 21.25 21.10 -12.04
C SER A 104 22.43 21.98 -12.50
N GLU A 105 23.05 22.75 -11.59
CA GLU A 105 24.23 23.57 -11.86
C GLU A 105 25.48 22.71 -12.17
N SER A 106 25.56 21.51 -11.58
CA SER A 106 26.67 20.59 -11.77
C SER A 106 26.50 19.65 -12.97
N GLY A 107 25.55 19.90 -13.86
CA GLY A 107 25.18 19.01 -14.97
C GLY A 107 26.35 18.55 -15.84
N PHE A 108 27.39 19.39 -16.05
CA PHE A 108 28.59 19.01 -16.77
C PHE A 108 29.42 17.92 -16.05
N LEU A 109 29.46 17.96 -14.70
CA LEU A 109 30.17 17.00 -13.86
C LEU A 109 29.34 15.75 -13.54
N LEU A 110 28.02 15.89 -13.58
CA LEU A 110 27.04 14.84 -13.26
C LEU A 110 26.30 14.37 -14.52
N SER A 111 27.03 14.10 -15.59
CA SER A 111 26.45 13.60 -16.83
C SER A 111 25.57 12.37 -16.61
N GLY A 112 24.35 12.38 -17.13
CA GLY A 112 23.36 11.30 -16.97
C GLY A 112 22.56 11.35 -15.68
N VAL A 113 22.69 12.41 -14.87
CA VAL A 113 21.84 12.66 -13.71
C VAL A 113 20.79 13.72 -14.05
N SER A 114 19.52 13.42 -13.81
CA SER A 114 18.40 14.36 -13.89
C SER A 114 17.74 14.52 -12.54
N VAL A 115 17.01 15.62 -12.37
CA VAL A 115 16.12 15.84 -11.23
C VAL A 115 14.72 16.01 -11.78
N ASP A 116 13.82 15.13 -11.36
CA ASP A 116 12.44 15.12 -11.79
C ASP A 116 11.52 15.38 -10.60
N VAL A 117 10.41 16.08 -10.84
CA VAL A 117 9.36 16.29 -9.86
C VAL A 117 8.28 15.25 -10.09
N VAL A 118 8.15 14.33 -9.15
CA VAL A 118 7.13 13.27 -9.22
C VAL A 118 6.15 13.42 -8.07
N PRO A 119 4.83 13.29 -8.31
CA PRO A 119 3.85 13.28 -7.24
C PRO A 119 4.01 12.01 -6.41
N PHE A 120 3.97 12.15 -5.09
CA PHE A 120 3.93 11.00 -4.18
C PHE A 120 2.71 11.09 -3.27
N ARG A 121 2.27 9.94 -2.75
CA ARG A 121 1.14 9.88 -1.85
C ARG A 121 1.58 10.04 -0.41
N GLU A 122 1.08 11.10 0.24
CA GLU A 122 1.27 11.33 1.67
C GLU A 122 -0.05 11.08 2.42
N TYR A 123 0.01 10.33 3.50
CA TYR A 123 -1.12 10.08 4.39
C TYR A 123 -0.95 10.92 5.65
N VAL A 124 -1.71 12.04 5.73
CA VAL A 124 -1.63 13.00 6.86
C VAL A 124 -1.96 12.33 8.20
N ASP A 125 -2.88 11.37 8.22
CA ASP A 125 -3.19 10.53 9.38
C ASP A 125 -3.01 9.07 8.98
N THR A 126 -1.87 8.52 9.37
CA THR A 126 -1.39 7.20 8.92
C THR A 126 -2.15 6.01 9.51
N THR A 127 -3.07 6.26 10.46
CA THR A 127 -3.87 5.24 11.14
C THR A 127 -5.37 5.38 10.90
N LEU A 128 -5.81 6.51 10.32
CA LEU A 128 -7.24 6.79 10.16
C LEU A 128 -7.80 6.13 8.91
N ALA A 129 -8.78 5.25 9.08
CA ALA A 129 -9.52 4.57 8.01
C ALA A 129 -8.63 3.88 6.94
N VAL A 130 -7.42 3.46 7.31
CA VAL A 130 -6.41 2.96 6.36
C VAL A 130 -6.88 1.77 5.54
N ASN A 131 -7.68 0.86 6.11
CA ASN A 131 -8.25 -0.27 5.37
C ASN A 131 -9.20 0.18 4.26
N LEU A 132 -9.97 1.25 4.50
CA LEU A 132 -10.90 1.83 3.53
C LEU A 132 -10.17 2.70 2.50
N ILE A 133 -9.29 3.60 2.95
CA ILE A 133 -8.49 4.45 2.07
C ILE A 133 -7.65 3.57 1.16
N GLY A 134 -7.00 2.58 1.72
CA GLY A 134 -6.13 1.67 1.00
C GLY A 134 -4.70 2.18 0.86
N SER A 135 -3.99 1.66 -0.11
CA SER A 135 -2.58 1.95 -0.33
C SER A 135 -2.24 2.07 -1.80
N VAL A 136 -1.16 2.77 -2.10
CA VAL A 136 -0.53 2.81 -3.41
C VAL A 136 0.74 1.96 -3.41
N GLY A 137 1.11 1.44 -4.56
CA GLY A 137 2.31 0.62 -4.70
C GLY A 137 2.72 0.42 -6.15
N PRO A 138 3.84 -0.26 -6.40
CA PRO A 138 4.35 -0.49 -7.76
C PRO A 138 3.40 -1.36 -8.58
N ILE A 139 3.46 -1.20 -9.89
CA ILE A 139 2.79 -2.10 -10.82
C ILE A 139 3.53 -3.43 -10.80
N TYR A 140 2.78 -4.53 -10.57
CA TYR A 140 3.37 -5.86 -10.62
C TYR A 140 3.47 -6.36 -12.05
N LYS A 141 4.43 -7.24 -12.30
CA LYS A 141 4.70 -7.79 -13.63
C LYS A 141 3.47 -8.44 -14.27
N ASP A 142 2.65 -9.09 -13.46
CA ASP A 142 1.43 -9.78 -13.93
C ASP A 142 0.34 -8.80 -14.37
N ASP A 143 0.30 -7.60 -13.81
CA ASP A 143 -0.68 -6.54 -14.13
C ASP A 143 -0.17 -5.59 -15.22
N TRP A 144 1.13 -5.67 -15.58
CA TRP A 144 1.82 -4.68 -16.41
C TRP A 144 1.15 -4.45 -17.77
N GLU A 145 0.78 -5.52 -18.48
CA GLU A 145 0.21 -5.39 -19.83
C GLU A 145 -1.10 -4.59 -19.85
N ASP A 146 -1.89 -4.64 -18.77
CA ASP A 146 -3.13 -3.90 -18.67
C ASP A 146 -2.89 -2.43 -18.30
N TYR A 147 -1.94 -2.15 -17.39
CA TYR A 147 -1.55 -0.78 -17.07
C TYR A 147 -0.85 -0.09 -18.24
N LYS A 148 0.00 -0.81 -18.99
CA LYS A 148 0.65 -0.30 -20.19
C LYS A 148 -0.35 0.19 -21.24
N LYS A 149 -1.43 -0.57 -21.49
CA LYS A 149 -2.51 -0.17 -22.41
C LYS A 149 -3.21 1.12 -21.97
N LYS A 150 -3.22 1.40 -20.65
CA LYS A 150 -3.76 2.62 -20.06
C LYS A 150 -2.75 3.78 -20.06
N GLY A 151 -1.57 3.61 -20.61
CA GLY A 151 -0.53 4.64 -20.69
C GLY A 151 0.31 4.82 -19.44
N TYR A 152 0.40 3.80 -18.57
CA TYR A 152 1.31 3.82 -17.42
C TYR A 152 2.73 3.47 -17.82
N SER A 153 3.68 4.02 -17.06
CA SER A 153 5.08 3.57 -17.05
C SER A 153 5.26 2.43 -16.05
N PHE A 154 6.21 1.53 -16.28
CA PHE A 154 6.42 0.38 -15.39
C PHE A 154 6.75 0.77 -13.95
N ASN A 155 7.42 1.92 -13.77
CA ASN A 155 7.81 2.46 -12.47
C ASN A 155 6.72 3.30 -11.80
N ASP A 156 5.55 3.45 -12.42
CA ASP A 156 4.44 4.18 -11.80
C ASP A 156 3.93 3.45 -10.56
N LYS A 157 3.45 4.22 -9.61
CA LYS A 157 2.72 3.72 -8.45
C LYS A 157 1.22 3.84 -8.72
N VAL A 158 0.48 2.80 -8.36
CA VAL A 158 -0.98 2.72 -8.58
C VAL A 158 -1.68 2.31 -7.31
N GLY A 159 -2.97 2.61 -7.20
CA GLY A 159 -3.80 2.17 -6.10
C GLY A 159 -3.87 0.64 -6.04
N LYS A 160 -3.49 0.06 -4.91
CA LYS A 160 -3.45 -1.40 -4.69
C LYS A 160 -4.69 -1.91 -3.97
N SER A 161 -5.30 -1.07 -3.13
CA SER A 161 -6.48 -1.44 -2.34
C SER A 161 -7.36 -0.24 -2.04
N GLY A 162 -8.56 -0.47 -1.51
CA GLY A 162 -9.47 0.55 -1.00
C GLY A 162 -9.87 1.61 -2.04
N ILE A 163 -10.07 2.81 -1.56
CA ILE A 163 -10.43 3.99 -2.37
C ILE A 163 -9.31 4.36 -3.35
N GLU A 164 -8.03 4.20 -2.95
CA GLU A 164 -6.90 4.45 -3.85
C GLU A 164 -7.02 3.62 -5.14
N LYS A 165 -7.35 2.33 -5.00
CA LYS A 165 -7.55 1.44 -6.16
C LYS A 165 -8.84 1.75 -6.92
N TRP A 166 -9.94 1.98 -6.21
CA TRP A 166 -11.24 2.22 -6.82
C TRP A 166 -11.27 3.54 -7.60
N ALA A 167 -10.64 4.58 -7.06
CA ALA A 167 -10.63 5.92 -7.63
C ALA A 167 -9.37 6.21 -8.47
N GLU A 168 -8.54 5.21 -8.79
CA GLU A 168 -7.28 5.38 -9.52
C GLU A 168 -7.45 6.25 -10.78
N ASP A 169 -8.46 5.97 -11.61
CA ASP A 169 -8.71 6.71 -12.85
C ASP A 169 -9.10 8.20 -12.61
N TYR A 170 -9.52 8.56 -11.38
CA TYR A 170 -9.82 9.94 -10.99
C TYR A 170 -8.62 10.60 -10.30
N LEU A 171 -7.89 9.86 -9.49
CA LEU A 171 -6.78 10.35 -8.69
C LEU A 171 -5.51 10.52 -9.51
N ARG A 172 -5.32 9.67 -10.54
CA ARG A 172 -4.23 9.80 -11.48
C ARG A 172 -4.45 11.03 -12.37
N GLY A 173 -3.40 11.82 -12.54
CA GLY A 173 -3.37 12.88 -13.55
C GLY A 173 -3.05 12.32 -14.95
N THR A 174 -2.63 13.21 -15.80
CA THR A 174 -2.04 12.85 -17.11
C THR A 174 -0.61 13.34 -17.14
N ASP A 175 0.31 12.45 -17.47
CA ASP A 175 1.73 12.76 -17.51
C ASP A 175 2.02 13.79 -18.60
N GLY A 176 2.94 14.70 -18.30
CA GLY A 176 3.55 15.59 -19.28
C GLY A 176 4.63 14.86 -20.08
N GLU A 177 5.12 15.53 -21.09
CA GLU A 177 6.23 15.03 -21.93
C GLU A 177 7.29 16.10 -22.08
N ILE A 178 8.54 15.71 -21.86
CA ILE A 178 9.72 16.55 -22.09
C ILE A 178 10.56 15.92 -23.17
N THR A 179 10.85 16.67 -24.23
CA THR A 179 11.76 16.25 -25.27
C THR A 179 13.15 16.80 -25.01
N TYR A 180 14.13 15.92 -24.92
CA TYR A 180 15.56 16.26 -24.79
C TYR A 180 16.26 16.14 -26.13
N ARG A 181 17.04 17.17 -26.48
CA ARG A 181 18.02 17.07 -27.57
C ARG A 181 19.37 16.73 -26.96
N ILE A 182 19.97 15.65 -27.45
CA ILE A 182 21.27 15.14 -26.97
C ILE A 182 22.34 15.23 -28.07
N ASP A 183 23.59 15.43 -27.67
CA ASP A 183 24.74 15.33 -28.57
C ASP A 183 25.13 13.87 -28.85
N ALA A 184 26.11 13.67 -29.69
CA ALA A 184 26.63 12.34 -30.02
C ALA A 184 27.30 11.61 -28.81
N LYS A 185 27.57 12.31 -27.72
CA LYS A 185 28.14 11.78 -26.47
C LYS A 185 27.08 11.52 -25.41
N GLY A 186 25.80 11.81 -25.70
CA GLY A 186 24.69 11.62 -24.77
C GLY A 186 24.45 12.82 -23.83
N ASN A 187 25.11 13.97 -24.03
CA ASN A 187 24.88 15.14 -23.20
C ASN A 187 23.62 15.88 -23.67
N VAL A 188 22.80 16.34 -22.72
CA VAL A 188 21.61 17.15 -23.01
C VAL A 188 22.02 18.53 -23.50
N ILE A 189 21.66 18.89 -24.73
CA ILE A 189 21.91 20.21 -25.33
C ILE A 189 20.76 21.17 -25.00
N SER A 190 19.54 20.69 -25.05
CA SER A 190 18.33 21.47 -24.72
C SER A 190 17.19 20.55 -24.33
N SER A 191 16.24 21.07 -23.59
CA SER A 191 14.97 20.41 -23.26
C SER A 191 13.80 21.34 -23.60
N SER A 192 12.67 20.74 -23.99
CA SER A 192 11.42 21.47 -24.21
C SER A 192 10.25 20.63 -23.71
N VAL A 193 9.33 21.25 -22.97
CA VAL A 193 8.06 20.62 -22.60
C VAL A 193 7.21 20.53 -23.85
N THR A 194 6.87 19.31 -24.28
CA THR A 194 6.03 19.06 -25.48
C THR A 194 4.57 18.83 -25.08
N LYS A 195 4.33 18.44 -23.82
CA LYS A 195 3.00 18.28 -23.25
C LYS A 195 3.03 18.66 -21.78
N GLU A 196 2.14 19.53 -21.35
CA GLU A 196 2.00 19.89 -19.96
C GLU A 196 1.31 18.77 -19.14
N PRO A 197 1.77 18.49 -17.91
CA PRO A 197 1.10 17.53 -17.04
C PRO A 197 -0.25 18.09 -16.55
N VAL A 198 -1.22 17.21 -16.37
CA VAL A 198 -2.53 17.56 -15.80
C VAL A 198 -2.72 16.81 -14.48
N SER A 199 -2.95 17.55 -13.40
CA SER A 199 -3.19 16.96 -12.07
C SER A 199 -4.44 16.11 -12.04
N GLY A 200 -4.43 15.06 -11.24
CA GLY A 200 -5.61 14.24 -10.93
C GLY A 200 -6.70 15.01 -10.19
N LYS A 201 -7.86 14.41 -10.09
CA LYS A 201 -9.04 14.98 -9.41
C LYS A 201 -9.01 14.68 -7.92
N THR A 202 -9.71 15.51 -7.15
CA THR A 202 -9.93 15.28 -5.71
C THR A 202 -11.14 14.38 -5.51
N VAL A 203 -11.00 13.37 -4.67
CA VAL A 203 -12.10 12.52 -4.20
C VAL A 203 -12.43 12.91 -2.76
N MET A 204 -13.68 13.32 -2.53
CA MET A 204 -14.19 13.66 -1.20
C MET A 204 -15.04 12.49 -0.67
N LEU A 205 -14.70 12.00 0.50
CA LEU A 205 -15.46 10.95 1.19
C LEU A 205 -16.47 11.57 2.15
N THR A 206 -17.54 10.84 2.45
CA THR A 206 -18.56 11.24 3.42
C THR A 206 -18.17 10.95 4.87
N LEU A 207 -17.00 10.37 5.09
CA LEU A 207 -16.49 10.06 6.42
C LEU A 207 -16.27 11.34 7.24
N ASP A 208 -16.79 11.35 8.47
CA ASP A 208 -16.37 12.32 9.48
C ASP A 208 -15.12 11.78 10.21
N LYS A 209 -14.00 12.50 10.09
CA LYS A 209 -12.72 12.06 10.66
C LYS A 209 -12.73 11.88 12.17
N ASN A 210 -13.55 12.67 12.89
CA ASN A 210 -13.61 12.59 14.34
C ASN A 210 -14.46 11.40 14.79
N ILE A 211 -15.59 11.17 14.11
CA ILE A 211 -16.45 10.00 14.35
C ILE A 211 -15.68 8.74 13.98
N GLN A 212 -14.98 8.74 12.84
CA GLN A 212 -14.13 7.61 12.40
C GLN A 212 -13.09 7.25 13.45
N ARG A 213 -12.35 8.25 13.97
CA ARG A 213 -11.34 8.02 15.01
C ARG A 213 -11.96 7.44 16.28
N LYS A 214 -13.08 8.01 16.75
CA LYS A 214 -13.78 7.52 17.94
C LYS A 214 -14.33 6.12 17.75
N ALA A 215 -14.83 5.79 16.57
CA ALA A 215 -15.29 4.44 16.23
C ALA A 215 -14.13 3.43 16.28
N GLN A 216 -12.97 3.77 15.71
CA GLN A 216 -11.77 2.92 15.76
C GLN A 216 -11.28 2.70 17.20
N GLU A 217 -11.18 3.77 18.00
CA GLU A 217 -10.80 3.70 19.40
C GLU A 217 -11.77 2.83 20.23
N ALA A 218 -13.07 3.04 20.07
CA ALA A 218 -14.12 2.29 20.78
C ALA A 218 -14.08 0.81 20.39
N LEU A 219 -13.95 0.50 19.09
CA LEU A 219 -13.86 -0.88 18.58
C LEU A 219 -12.62 -1.59 19.14
N ALA A 220 -11.46 -0.95 19.09
CA ALA A 220 -10.21 -1.49 19.63
C ALA A 220 -10.31 -1.75 21.13
N THR A 221 -10.81 -0.77 21.90
CA THR A 221 -11.01 -0.88 23.35
C THR A 221 -11.97 -2.01 23.70
N THR A 222 -13.07 -2.14 22.97
CA THR A 222 -14.07 -3.18 23.21
C THR A 222 -13.49 -4.57 22.97
N ILE A 223 -12.81 -4.79 21.83
CA ILE A 223 -12.24 -6.09 21.49
C ILE A 223 -11.11 -6.48 22.46
N THR A 224 -10.22 -5.54 22.80
CA THR A 224 -9.14 -5.81 23.75
C THR A 224 -9.69 -6.05 25.16
N GLY A 225 -10.73 -5.32 25.57
CA GLY A 225 -11.42 -5.55 26.83
C GLY A 225 -12.11 -6.92 26.91
N LEU A 226 -12.79 -7.35 25.87
CA LEU A 226 -13.37 -8.70 25.79
C LEU A 226 -12.31 -9.79 25.90
N ARG A 227 -11.17 -9.62 25.24
CA ARG A 227 -10.05 -10.58 25.32
C ARG A 227 -9.45 -10.66 26.73
N SER A 228 -9.31 -9.53 27.42
CA SER A 228 -8.78 -9.50 28.80
C SER A 228 -9.68 -10.22 29.80
N THR A 229 -10.97 -10.35 29.50
CA THR A 229 -11.97 -11.09 30.32
C THR A 229 -12.21 -12.53 29.86
N GLY A 230 -11.33 -13.06 28.98
CA GLY A 230 -11.44 -14.46 28.49
C GLY A 230 -12.33 -14.62 27.26
N GLY A 231 -12.78 -13.54 26.62
CA GLY A 231 -13.51 -13.58 25.36
C GLY A 231 -12.63 -14.00 24.18
N THR A 232 -13.23 -14.57 23.15
CA THR A 232 -12.54 -15.07 21.95
C THR A 232 -12.52 -14.07 20.79
N ALA A 233 -13.10 -12.89 20.94
CA ALA A 233 -13.13 -11.86 19.91
C ALA A 233 -11.72 -11.34 19.61
N VAL A 234 -11.26 -11.46 18.37
CA VAL A 234 -9.93 -11.00 17.93
C VAL A 234 -10.01 -9.91 16.88
N ALA A 235 -11.16 -9.73 16.26
CA ALA A 235 -11.37 -8.80 15.15
C ALA A 235 -12.83 -8.34 15.10
N GLY A 236 -13.08 -7.21 14.43
CA GLY A 236 -14.41 -6.68 14.22
C GLY A 236 -14.43 -5.48 13.29
N ALA A 237 -15.65 -5.03 12.96
CA ALA A 237 -15.91 -3.82 12.21
C ALA A 237 -17.10 -3.07 12.80
N ALA A 238 -17.13 -1.75 12.61
CA ALA A 238 -18.25 -0.89 12.96
C ALA A 238 -18.49 0.11 11.83
N VAL A 239 -19.74 0.21 11.35
CA VAL A 239 -20.13 1.12 10.29
C VAL A 239 -21.31 1.96 10.76
N ALA A 240 -21.26 3.27 10.55
CA ALA A 240 -22.39 4.16 10.75
C ALA A 240 -22.80 4.81 9.42
N VAL A 241 -24.09 4.77 9.14
CA VAL A 241 -24.69 5.32 7.92
C VAL A 241 -25.76 6.33 8.32
N ASP A 242 -25.74 7.50 7.67
CA ASP A 242 -26.85 8.44 7.77
C ASP A 242 -28.07 7.89 7.03
N ILE A 243 -29.15 7.65 7.75
CA ILE A 243 -30.37 7.04 7.19
C ILE A 243 -31.10 7.94 6.19
N ASN A 244 -30.87 9.25 6.22
CA ASN A 244 -31.54 10.19 5.32
C ASN A 244 -30.82 10.30 3.97
N SER A 245 -29.48 10.31 3.99
CA SER A 245 -28.67 10.49 2.78
C SER A 245 -28.06 9.17 2.26
N GLY A 246 -28.03 8.12 3.07
CA GLY A 246 -27.30 6.88 2.76
C GLY A 246 -25.79 7.02 2.87
N SER A 247 -25.28 8.17 3.34
CA SER A 247 -23.85 8.43 3.43
C SER A 247 -23.20 7.63 4.54
N VAL A 248 -22.06 7.00 4.25
CA VAL A 248 -21.24 6.34 5.28
C VAL A 248 -20.48 7.41 6.06
N ILE A 249 -20.78 7.51 7.37
CA ILE A 249 -20.17 8.49 8.29
C ILE A 249 -18.87 7.96 8.87
N CYS A 250 -18.81 6.67 9.19
CA CYS A 250 -17.59 5.98 9.57
C CYS A 250 -17.63 4.51 9.19
N ALA A 251 -16.42 3.93 9.01
CA ALA A 251 -16.21 2.51 8.73
C ALA A 251 -14.92 2.07 9.42
N ALA A 252 -15.05 1.65 10.68
CA ALA A 252 -13.93 1.25 11.51
C ALA A 252 -13.63 -0.24 11.38
N ASN A 253 -12.36 -0.58 11.36
CA ASN A 253 -11.83 -1.95 11.31
C ASN A 253 -10.91 -2.21 12.50
N TYR A 254 -10.91 -3.43 13.03
CA TYR A 254 -9.95 -3.90 14.02
C TYR A 254 -9.61 -5.39 13.79
N PRO A 255 -8.34 -5.82 13.88
CA PRO A 255 -7.18 -4.95 13.91
C PRO A 255 -7.00 -4.16 12.61
N THR A 256 -6.19 -3.13 12.69
CA THR A 256 -5.79 -2.28 11.57
C THR A 256 -4.26 -2.14 11.56
N TYR A 257 -3.72 -1.31 10.69
CA TYR A 257 -2.28 -1.10 10.54
C TYR A 257 -1.96 0.40 10.46
N ASP A 258 -0.68 0.73 10.52
CA ASP A 258 -0.16 2.07 10.27
C ASP A 258 0.41 2.12 8.85
N SER A 259 -0.14 2.99 8.00
CA SER A 259 0.29 3.14 6.61
C SER A 259 1.73 3.67 6.49
N ALA A 260 2.24 4.42 7.48
CA ALA A 260 3.62 4.89 7.48
C ALA A 260 4.65 3.77 7.55
N THR A 261 4.33 2.69 8.28
CA THR A 261 5.23 1.55 8.48
C THR A 261 4.85 0.33 7.66
N MET A 262 3.76 0.42 6.88
CA MET A 262 3.22 -0.70 6.11
C MET A 262 4.27 -1.36 5.21
N GLY A 263 5.08 -0.57 4.49
CA GLY A 263 6.08 -1.10 3.57
C GLY A 263 7.14 -1.96 4.26
N GLN A 264 7.58 -1.55 5.45
CA GLN A 264 8.57 -2.28 6.25
C GLN A 264 7.98 -3.52 6.92
N ASN A 265 6.69 -3.48 7.26
CA ASN A 265 6.00 -4.53 8.04
C ASN A 265 5.07 -5.40 7.18
N TYR A 266 5.07 -5.24 5.86
CA TYR A 266 4.08 -5.88 4.98
C TYR A 266 4.01 -7.40 5.14
N ASP A 267 5.16 -8.07 5.18
CA ASP A 267 5.22 -9.52 5.33
C ASP A 267 4.69 -10.00 6.69
N ALA A 268 4.95 -9.22 7.74
CA ALA A 268 4.42 -9.51 9.08
C ALA A 268 2.90 -9.30 9.12
N LEU A 269 2.40 -8.21 8.55
CA LEU A 269 0.97 -7.92 8.44
C LEU A 269 0.22 -8.97 7.61
N LEU A 270 0.84 -9.46 6.54
CA LEU A 270 0.27 -10.50 5.67
C LEU A 270 0.16 -11.86 6.38
N LYS A 271 1.15 -12.19 7.23
CA LYS A 271 1.20 -13.45 7.99
C LYS A 271 0.42 -13.39 9.31
N ASP A 272 -0.02 -12.21 9.75
CA ASP A 272 -0.77 -12.07 11.00
C ASP A 272 -2.10 -12.83 10.91
N PRO A 273 -2.35 -13.82 11.82
CA PRO A 273 -3.58 -14.59 11.83
C PRO A 273 -4.84 -13.74 12.02
N ASN A 274 -4.71 -12.55 12.61
CA ASN A 274 -5.82 -11.61 12.78
C ASN A 274 -6.08 -10.74 11.54
N LYS A 275 -5.29 -10.89 10.46
CA LYS A 275 -5.48 -10.27 9.14
C LYS A 275 -5.76 -8.75 9.20
N PRO A 276 -4.84 -7.92 9.69
CA PRO A 276 -5.05 -6.48 9.84
C PRO A 276 -5.25 -5.73 8.51
N LEU A 277 -4.77 -6.29 7.38
CA LEU A 277 -4.93 -5.70 6.04
C LEU A 277 -6.35 -5.84 5.49
N THR A 278 -7.21 -6.67 6.08
CA THR A 278 -8.57 -6.92 5.57
C THR A 278 -9.50 -5.77 5.95
N ASP A 279 -10.18 -5.20 4.96
CA ASP A 279 -11.29 -4.26 5.18
C ASP A 279 -12.55 -5.03 5.58
N ARG A 280 -12.73 -5.23 6.89
CA ARG A 280 -13.84 -6.00 7.45
C ARG A 280 -15.17 -5.30 7.32
N ALA A 281 -15.16 -3.98 7.23
CA ALA A 281 -16.38 -3.18 7.10
C ALA A 281 -17.07 -3.42 5.76
N PHE A 282 -16.30 -3.62 4.67
CA PHE A 282 -16.82 -3.77 3.32
C PHE A 282 -16.59 -5.17 2.72
N GLN A 283 -15.54 -5.87 3.13
CA GLN A 283 -15.19 -7.18 2.58
C GLN A 283 -15.51 -8.35 3.52
N GLY A 284 -15.84 -8.03 4.78
CA GLY A 284 -16.16 -9.06 5.78
C GLY A 284 -17.47 -9.78 5.48
N VAL A 285 -17.44 -11.11 5.55
CA VAL A 285 -18.64 -11.94 5.41
C VAL A 285 -18.97 -12.53 6.77
N TYR A 286 -20.13 -12.18 7.31
CA TYR A 286 -20.56 -12.53 8.66
C TYR A 286 -21.92 -13.22 8.66
N PRO A 287 -22.18 -14.16 9.60
CA PRO A 287 -23.52 -14.68 9.83
C PRO A 287 -24.45 -13.55 10.26
N ILE A 288 -25.39 -13.20 9.39
CA ILE A 288 -26.23 -12.00 9.55
C ILE A 288 -27.26 -12.14 10.69
N GLY A 289 -27.69 -13.40 10.99
CA GLY A 289 -28.61 -13.69 12.07
C GLY A 289 -29.92 -12.91 11.98
N SER A 290 -30.43 -12.45 13.12
CA SER A 290 -31.72 -11.72 13.20
C SER A 290 -31.74 -10.34 12.56
N THR A 291 -30.61 -9.78 12.20
CA THR A 291 -30.53 -8.46 11.52
C THR A 291 -31.11 -8.47 10.13
N ILE A 292 -31.26 -9.65 9.51
CA ILE A 292 -31.91 -9.82 8.20
C ILE A 292 -33.45 -9.72 8.27
N LYS A 293 -34.05 -9.90 9.46
CA LYS A 293 -35.51 -10.02 9.59
C LYS A 293 -36.31 -8.81 9.06
N PRO A 294 -35.90 -7.55 9.31
CA PRO A 294 -36.59 -6.41 8.73
C PRO A 294 -36.58 -6.44 7.20
N ALA A 295 -35.45 -6.80 6.58
CA ALA A 295 -35.38 -6.91 5.11
C ALA A 295 -36.29 -8.01 4.55
N VAL A 296 -36.34 -9.16 5.23
CA VAL A 296 -37.23 -10.28 4.84
C VAL A 296 -38.70 -9.87 5.01
N ALA A 297 -39.04 -9.17 6.09
CA ALA A 297 -40.40 -8.68 6.33
C ALA A 297 -40.80 -7.68 5.26
N THR A 298 -39.92 -6.71 4.91
CA THR A 298 -40.16 -5.76 3.84
C THR A 298 -40.39 -6.44 2.49
N ALA A 299 -39.51 -7.39 2.15
CA ALA A 299 -39.64 -8.17 0.93
C ALA A 299 -40.97 -8.96 0.87
N ALA A 300 -41.40 -9.55 1.98
CA ALA A 300 -42.69 -10.26 2.05
C ALA A 300 -43.90 -9.34 1.82
N LEU A 301 -43.86 -8.12 2.40
CA LEU A 301 -44.90 -7.11 2.20
C LEU A 301 -44.94 -6.60 0.75
N GLU A 302 -43.77 -6.26 0.18
CA GLU A 302 -43.66 -5.73 -1.18
C GLU A 302 -44.11 -6.74 -2.26
N ASN A 303 -43.84 -8.03 -2.03
CA ASN A 303 -44.26 -9.10 -2.95
C ASN A 303 -45.68 -9.62 -2.67
N GLY A 304 -46.42 -9.02 -1.74
CA GLY A 304 -47.78 -9.43 -1.41
C GLY A 304 -47.89 -10.82 -0.76
N LEU A 305 -46.78 -11.36 -0.26
CA LEU A 305 -46.74 -12.66 0.43
C LEU A 305 -47.29 -12.57 1.86
N TYR A 306 -47.40 -11.34 2.36
CA TYR A 306 -47.92 -11.02 3.70
C TYR A 306 -48.58 -9.65 3.65
N GLN A 307 -49.71 -9.49 4.39
CA GLN A 307 -50.42 -8.23 4.48
C GLN A 307 -50.30 -7.64 5.88
N LYS A 308 -50.23 -6.29 5.97
CA LYS A 308 -50.15 -5.61 7.26
C LYS A 308 -51.38 -5.96 8.11
N GLY A 309 -51.12 -6.44 9.33
CA GLY A 309 -52.15 -6.86 10.25
C GLY A 309 -52.61 -8.32 10.09
N GLU A 310 -52.07 -9.06 9.15
CA GLU A 310 -52.28 -10.50 9.04
C GLU A 310 -51.67 -11.21 10.27
N ILE A 311 -52.35 -12.22 10.78
CA ILE A 311 -51.95 -12.94 11.98
C ILE A 311 -51.21 -14.22 11.60
N ILE A 312 -49.95 -14.31 12.06
CA ILE A 312 -49.15 -15.54 12.00
C ILE A 312 -49.21 -16.20 13.36
N ASN A 313 -49.64 -17.46 13.40
CA ASN A 313 -49.65 -18.23 14.64
C ASN A 313 -48.32 -18.95 14.86
N CYS A 314 -47.51 -18.46 15.78
CA CYS A 314 -46.24 -19.07 16.13
C CYS A 314 -46.45 -20.33 17.00
N VAL A 315 -46.25 -21.47 16.40
CA VAL A 315 -46.35 -22.78 17.05
C VAL A 315 -45.03 -23.29 17.67
N HIS A 316 -44.08 -22.36 17.84
CA HIS A 316 -42.71 -22.61 18.39
C HIS A 316 -41.74 -23.29 17.43
N GLN A 317 -42.18 -24.19 16.58
CA GLN A 317 -41.31 -24.94 15.66
C GLN A 317 -41.84 -24.83 14.24
N TYR A 318 -40.96 -24.42 13.31
CA TYR A 318 -41.29 -24.37 11.89
C TYR A 318 -41.07 -25.75 11.28
N LYS A 319 -42.13 -26.39 10.79
CA LYS A 319 -42.16 -27.80 10.36
C LYS A 319 -42.26 -28.01 8.84
N TYR A 320 -42.05 -26.96 8.06
CA TYR A 320 -42.19 -27.03 6.61
C TYR A 320 -41.17 -27.98 5.97
N PHE A 321 -39.93 -27.95 6.44
CA PHE A 321 -38.87 -28.82 5.96
C PHE A 321 -38.78 -30.06 6.86
N ALA A 322 -38.55 -31.24 6.23
CA ALA A 322 -38.44 -32.48 6.98
C ALA A 322 -37.13 -32.61 7.76
N ASP A 323 -36.04 -32.11 7.18
CA ASP A 323 -34.67 -32.25 7.64
C ASP A 323 -34.16 -31.03 8.47
N TYR A 324 -34.84 -29.91 8.37
CA TYR A 324 -34.48 -28.69 9.10
C TYR A 324 -35.71 -27.96 9.69
N GLN A 325 -35.91 -28.13 10.99
CA GLN A 325 -37.05 -27.59 11.71
C GLN A 325 -36.63 -26.59 12.80
N PRO A 326 -36.33 -25.33 12.44
CA PRO A 326 -35.87 -24.34 13.40
C PRO A 326 -36.95 -24.03 14.44
N LYS A 327 -36.49 -23.75 15.68
CA LYS A 327 -37.34 -23.40 16.81
C LYS A 327 -37.26 -21.90 17.12
N CYS A 328 -38.39 -21.31 17.47
CA CYS A 328 -38.41 -20.01 18.10
C CYS A 328 -37.84 -20.08 19.52
N MET A 329 -37.21 -18.99 19.98
CA MET A 329 -36.74 -18.88 21.36
C MET A 329 -37.88 -18.99 22.36
N HIS A 330 -39.06 -18.46 21.99
CA HIS A 330 -40.27 -18.50 22.80
C HIS A 330 -41.46 -18.91 21.94
N ARG A 331 -42.53 -19.40 22.61
CA ARG A 331 -43.81 -19.65 21.97
C ARG A 331 -44.61 -18.35 22.01
N HIS A 332 -44.69 -17.64 20.87
CA HIS A 332 -45.30 -16.32 20.83
C HIS A 332 -46.82 -16.34 20.65
N GLY A 333 -47.38 -17.47 20.16
CA GLY A 333 -48.81 -17.52 19.79
C GLY A 333 -49.08 -16.68 18.54
N PRO A 334 -50.28 -16.08 18.45
CA PRO A 334 -50.64 -15.20 17.33
C PRO A 334 -49.84 -13.90 17.40
N ILE A 335 -49.17 -13.57 16.31
CA ILE A 335 -48.35 -12.35 16.16
C ILE A 335 -48.65 -11.70 14.81
N THR A 336 -48.45 -10.39 14.72
CA THR A 336 -48.48 -9.60 13.47
C THR A 336 -47.12 -8.96 13.26
N LEU A 337 -46.82 -8.59 12.03
CA LEU A 337 -45.70 -7.70 11.72
C LEU A 337 -45.96 -6.29 12.22
#